data_946043e6c9b1ff12d5148cb118cb3353
#
_entry.id   946043e6c9b1ff12d5148cb118cb3353
#
_cell.length_a   1.000
_cell.length_b   1.000
_cell.length_c   1.000
_cell.angle_alpha   90.00
_cell.angle_beta   90.00
_cell.angle_gamma   90.00
#
_symmetry.space_group_name_H-M   'P 1'
#
loop_
_entity.id
_entity.type
_entity.pdbx_description
1 polymer ?
#
loop_
_entity_poly.entity_id
_entity_poly.type
_entity_poly.pdbx_seq_one_letter_code
_entity_poly.pdbx_strand_id
1 'polypeptide(L)'
;MQIKRYVGGTMGRLITIICVGLILIYLFASRDTKVTRVIDGDTFITNKGDRVRLIGVDAPELPTLRGIESKMYLHELIDNKVVILEKDGISKDKDKYVRLLRYVYLNKKDVNLQMLKSGYAKPYLYFDFEKLKQYKYYD
;
A
#
# COMPACT_ATOMS: atom_id res chain seq x y z
N MET A 1 -53.51 9.70 -30.51
CA MET A 1 -52.12 10.16 -30.72
C MET A 1 -51.46 10.35 -29.37
N GLN A 2 -50.91 9.30 -28.79
CA GLN A 2 -50.10 9.34 -27.54
C GLN A 2 -49.28 8.04 -27.42
N ILE A 3 -48.26 7.85 -28.27
CA ILE A 3 -47.27 6.79 -28.08
C ILE A 3 -45.90 7.42 -28.31
N LYS A 4 -45.39 8.12 -27.31
CA LYS A 4 -43.97 8.56 -27.28
C LYS A 4 -43.57 9.01 -25.88
N ARG A 5 -43.43 8.11 -24.89
CA ARG A 5 -42.72 8.46 -23.63
C ARG A 5 -42.22 7.29 -22.78
N TYR A 6 -41.97 6.11 -23.29
CA TYR A 6 -41.50 4.99 -22.44
C TYR A 6 -40.20 4.33 -22.81
N VAL A 7 -39.47 4.79 -23.85
CA VAL A 7 -38.22 4.15 -24.25
C VAL A 7 -36.96 4.82 -23.65
N GLY A 8 -37.06 6.06 -23.16
CA GLY A 8 -35.89 6.78 -22.59
C GLY A 8 -35.50 6.42 -21.16
N GLY A 9 -36.41 5.88 -20.34
CA GLY A 9 -36.17 5.68 -18.91
C GLY A 9 -35.34 4.45 -18.55
N THR A 10 -35.53 3.34 -19.25
CA THR A 10 -34.85 2.09 -18.96
C THR A 10 -33.43 2.05 -19.54
N MET A 11 -33.25 2.54 -20.74
CA MET A 11 -31.93 2.65 -21.37
C MET A 11 -31.00 3.62 -20.62
N GLY A 12 -31.51 4.77 -20.18
CA GLY A 12 -30.74 5.72 -19.39
C GLY A 12 -30.28 5.12 -18.04
N ARG A 13 -31.16 4.41 -17.36
CA ARG A 13 -30.81 3.71 -16.09
C ARG A 13 -29.77 2.62 -16.30
N LEU A 14 -29.86 1.85 -17.39
CA LEU A 14 -28.89 0.80 -17.71
C LEU A 14 -27.50 1.40 -17.98
N ILE A 15 -27.43 2.47 -18.77
CA ILE A 15 -26.18 3.19 -19.07
C ILE A 15 -25.57 3.74 -17.77
N THR A 16 -26.37 4.33 -16.88
CA THR A 16 -25.89 4.86 -15.59
C THR A 16 -25.30 3.75 -14.73
N ILE A 17 -25.95 2.58 -14.64
CA ILE A 17 -25.45 1.44 -13.85
C ILE A 17 -24.12 0.93 -14.42
N ILE A 18 -24.01 0.83 -15.75
CA ILE A 18 -22.77 0.41 -16.40
C ILE A 18 -21.66 1.41 -16.14
N CYS A 19 -21.91 2.71 -16.27
CA CYS A 19 -20.92 3.76 -16.02
C CYS A 19 -20.45 3.76 -14.55
N VAL A 20 -21.37 3.63 -13.59
CA VAL A 20 -21.02 3.53 -12.17
C VAL A 20 -20.20 2.27 -11.92
N GLY A 21 -20.56 1.13 -12.50
CA GLY A 21 -19.80 -0.11 -12.40
C GLY A 21 -18.37 0.03 -12.95
N LEU A 22 -18.21 0.63 -14.10
CA LEU A 22 -16.90 0.90 -14.72
C LEU A 22 -16.04 1.86 -13.89
N ILE A 23 -16.66 2.91 -13.34
CA ILE A 23 -15.99 3.86 -12.44
C ILE A 23 -15.51 3.14 -11.17
N LEU A 24 -16.34 2.30 -10.57
CA LEU A 24 -15.98 1.53 -9.38
C LEU A 24 -14.83 0.55 -9.68
N ILE A 25 -14.87 -0.14 -10.82
CA ILE A 25 -13.78 -1.03 -11.28
C ILE A 25 -12.50 -0.22 -11.50
N TYR A 26 -12.57 0.94 -12.14
CA TYR A 26 -11.41 1.82 -12.36
C TYR A 26 -10.83 2.32 -11.04
N LEU A 27 -11.66 2.77 -10.09
CA LEU A 27 -11.22 3.24 -8.77
C LEU A 27 -10.61 2.09 -7.94
N PHE A 28 -11.10 0.87 -8.11
CA PHE A 28 -10.55 -0.30 -7.43
C PHE A 28 -9.20 -0.72 -8.04
N ALA A 29 -9.12 -0.80 -9.37
CA ALA A 29 -7.90 -1.16 -10.10
C ALA A 29 -6.77 -0.12 -9.93
N SER A 30 -7.11 1.14 -9.69
CA SER A 30 -6.10 2.21 -9.48
C SER A 30 -5.37 2.13 -8.13
N ARG A 31 -5.83 1.29 -7.21
CA ARG A 31 -5.17 1.05 -5.91
C ARG A 31 -4.02 0.06 -5.99
N ASP A 32 -4.05 -0.81 -6.98
CA ASP A 32 -3.01 -1.82 -7.17
C ASP A 32 -1.74 -1.17 -7.70
N THR A 33 -0.63 -1.40 -7.02
CA THR A 33 0.67 -0.82 -7.37
C THR A 33 1.70 -1.93 -7.44
N LYS A 34 2.41 -2.04 -8.56
CA LYS A 34 3.46 -3.04 -8.72
C LYS A 34 4.77 -2.55 -8.11
N VAL A 35 5.41 -3.36 -7.30
CA VAL A 35 6.77 -3.13 -6.81
C VAL A 35 7.76 -3.42 -7.93
N THR A 36 8.67 -2.49 -8.20
CA THR A 36 9.68 -2.63 -9.26
C THR A 36 11.09 -2.80 -8.70
N ARG A 37 11.34 -2.35 -7.48
CA ARG A 37 12.65 -2.48 -6.84
C ARG A 37 12.57 -2.30 -5.33
N VAL A 38 13.14 -3.20 -4.55
CA VAL A 38 13.37 -3.04 -3.12
C VAL A 38 14.71 -2.35 -2.89
N ILE A 39 14.72 -1.25 -2.14
CA ILE A 39 15.91 -0.43 -1.85
C ILE A 39 16.66 -0.98 -0.63
N ASP A 40 15.93 -1.14 0.47
CA ASP A 40 16.40 -1.64 1.77
C ASP A 40 15.26 -2.41 2.48
N GLY A 41 15.41 -2.72 3.77
CA GLY A 41 14.43 -3.53 4.50
C GLY A 41 13.11 -2.83 4.83
N ASP A 42 12.97 -1.54 4.55
CA ASP A 42 11.73 -0.78 4.81
C ASP A 42 11.31 0.16 3.67
N THR A 43 12.05 0.17 2.56
CA THR A 43 11.82 1.11 1.44
C THR A 43 11.87 0.41 0.08
N PHE A 44 10.91 0.73 -0.79
CA PHE A 44 10.86 0.20 -2.16
C PHE A 44 10.35 1.25 -3.16
N ILE A 45 10.46 0.93 -4.45
CA ILE A 45 9.99 1.75 -5.58
C ILE A 45 8.86 1.02 -6.30
N THR A 46 7.86 1.79 -6.72
CA THR A 46 6.71 1.31 -7.48
C THR A 46 6.89 1.54 -8.99
N ASN A 47 6.03 0.90 -9.79
CA ASN A 47 5.95 1.11 -11.23
C ASN A 47 5.51 2.55 -11.62
N LYS A 48 5.02 3.33 -10.66
CA LYS A 48 4.68 4.75 -10.82
C LYS A 48 5.86 5.67 -10.48
N GLY A 49 6.99 5.10 -10.07
CA GLY A 49 8.18 5.85 -9.62
C GLY A 49 8.11 6.34 -8.17
N ASP A 50 7.05 6.04 -7.44
CA ASP A 50 6.94 6.43 -6.04
C ASP A 50 7.92 5.65 -5.17
N ARG A 51 8.60 6.37 -4.26
CA ARG A 51 9.35 5.76 -3.17
C ARG A 51 8.41 5.59 -1.99
N VAL A 52 8.25 4.35 -1.55
CA VAL A 52 7.37 3.98 -0.43
C VAL A 52 8.21 3.51 0.73
N ARG A 53 7.95 4.05 1.92
CA ARG A 53 8.49 3.57 3.20
C ARG A 53 7.38 2.89 3.99
N LEU A 54 7.67 1.71 4.52
CA LEU A 54 6.78 0.99 5.41
C LEU A 54 6.58 1.82 6.69
N ILE A 55 5.36 2.31 6.93
CA ILE A 55 5.06 3.12 8.12
C ILE A 55 5.24 2.28 9.38
N GLY A 56 5.85 2.89 10.42
CA GLY A 56 6.07 2.23 11.70
C GLY A 56 7.11 1.10 11.70
N VAL A 57 7.89 0.95 10.64
CA VAL A 57 8.93 -0.08 10.48
C VAL A 57 10.29 0.59 10.35
N ASP A 58 11.29 0.05 11.03
CA ASP A 58 12.68 0.50 10.98
C ASP A 58 13.60 -0.70 10.74
N ALA A 59 14.14 -0.79 9.53
CA ALA A 59 15.06 -1.83 9.15
C ALA A 59 16.51 -1.42 9.47
N PRO A 60 17.39 -2.40 9.76
CA PRO A 60 18.82 -2.12 9.90
C PRO A 60 19.41 -1.53 8.62
N GLU A 61 20.34 -0.62 8.78
CA GLU A 61 20.98 0.11 7.68
C GLU A 61 21.88 -0.79 6.81
N LEU A 62 21.88 -0.52 5.49
CA LEU A 62 22.89 -1.06 4.59
C LEU A 62 24.23 -0.31 4.78
N PRO A 63 25.40 -0.97 4.57
CA PRO A 63 25.59 -2.34 4.08
C PRO A 63 25.77 -3.40 5.18
N THR A 64 25.24 -3.20 6.38
CA THR A 64 25.35 -4.19 7.46
C THR A 64 24.76 -5.54 7.06
N LEU A 65 25.26 -6.63 7.64
CA LEU A 65 24.74 -7.97 7.39
C LEU A 65 23.23 -8.04 7.67
N ARG A 66 22.79 -7.51 8.81
CA ARG A 66 21.35 -7.47 9.17
C ARG A 66 20.52 -6.60 8.22
N GLY A 67 21.10 -5.50 7.71
CA GLY A 67 20.45 -4.67 6.68
C GLY A 67 20.28 -5.43 5.36
N ILE A 68 21.27 -6.22 4.97
CA ILE A 68 21.21 -7.08 3.78
C ILE A 68 20.13 -8.17 3.97
N GLU A 69 20.10 -8.85 5.11
CA GLU A 69 19.09 -9.86 5.43
C GLU A 69 17.68 -9.27 5.43
N SER A 70 17.49 -8.11 6.05
CA SER A 70 16.21 -7.39 6.07
C SER A 70 15.73 -7.03 4.66
N LYS A 71 16.62 -6.48 3.82
CA LYS A 71 16.33 -6.20 2.42
C LYS A 71 15.95 -7.45 1.65
N MET A 72 16.69 -8.55 1.81
CA MET A 72 16.41 -9.81 1.12
C MET A 72 15.03 -10.36 1.52
N TYR A 73 14.69 -10.29 2.79
CA TYR A 73 13.38 -10.74 3.27
C TYR A 73 12.24 -9.91 2.67
N LEU A 74 12.36 -8.56 2.68
CA LEU A 74 11.36 -7.71 2.03
C LEU A 74 11.28 -7.99 0.52
N HIS A 75 12.42 -8.20 -0.14
CA HIS A 75 12.47 -8.55 -1.57
C HIS A 75 11.69 -9.85 -1.86
N GLU A 76 11.89 -10.92 -1.09
CA GLU A 76 11.14 -12.17 -1.24
C GLU A 76 9.63 -11.97 -1.06
N LEU A 77 9.25 -11.08 -0.13
CA LEU A 77 7.85 -10.79 0.14
C LEU A 77 7.16 -10.07 -1.02
N ILE A 78 7.78 -9.02 -1.58
CA ILE A 78 7.04 -8.07 -2.43
C ILE A 78 7.68 -7.78 -3.80
N ASP A 79 8.90 -8.20 -4.11
CA ASP A 79 9.53 -7.84 -5.38
C ASP A 79 8.75 -8.35 -6.58
N ASN A 80 8.58 -7.50 -7.60
CA ASN A 80 7.78 -7.73 -8.79
C ASN A 80 6.29 -8.07 -8.55
N LYS A 81 5.78 -7.96 -7.32
CA LYS A 81 4.39 -8.25 -6.97
C LYS A 81 3.53 -6.99 -6.98
N VAL A 82 2.23 -7.21 -7.16
CA VAL A 82 1.21 -6.16 -7.02
C VAL A 82 0.79 -6.08 -5.55
N VAL A 83 0.90 -4.89 -4.97
CA VAL A 83 0.57 -4.61 -3.57
C VAL A 83 -0.50 -3.54 -3.47
N ILE A 84 -1.22 -3.54 -2.36
CA ILE A 84 -2.15 -2.47 -1.99
C ILE A 84 -1.42 -1.53 -1.02
N LEU A 85 -1.44 -0.25 -1.32
CA LEU A 85 -0.89 0.80 -0.48
C LEU A 85 -2.02 1.52 0.26
N GLU A 86 -1.99 1.48 1.58
CA GLU A 86 -2.96 2.16 2.43
C GLU A 86 -2.30 3.31 3.18
N LYS A 87 -2.92 4.49 3.11
CA LYS A 87 -2.47 5.67 3.84
C LYS A 87 -2.94 5.57 5.29
N ASP A 88 -2.07 5.98 6.22
CA ASP A 88 -2.43 6.15 7.62
C ASP A 88 -3.31 7.40 7.82
N GLY A 89 -4.30 7.31 8.69
CA GLY A 89 -5.23 8.42 8.94
C GLY A 89 -4.69 9.47 9.91
N ILE A 90 -3.64 9.16 10.67
CA ILE A 90 -3.09 10.04 11.72
C ILE A 90 -1.80 10.71 11.27
N SER A 91 -0.88 9.94 10.68
CA SER A 91 0.45 10.43 10.31
C SER A 91 0.46 11.27 9.04
N LYS A 92 1.59 11.95 8.79
CA LYS A 92 1.82 12.66 7.52
C LYS A 92 1.83 11.68 6.35
N ASP A 93 1.44 12.16 5.18
CA ASP A 93 1.45 11.37 3.93
C ASP A 93 2.86 11.00 3.48
N LYS A 94 3.83 11.89 3.71
CA LYS A 94 5.23 11.74 3.31
C LYS A 94 6.18 12.10 4.45
N ASP A 95 7.32 11.48 4.45
CA ASP A 95 8.42 11.85 5.34
C ASP A 95 9.25 13.04 4.79
N LYS A 96 10.29 13.43 5.54
CA LYS A 96 11.21 14.53 5.15
C LYS A 96 12.00 14.25 3.86
N TYR A 97 12.09 12.99 3.44
CA TYR A 97 12.76 12.57 2.20
C TYR A 97 11.78 12.37 1.03
N VAL A 98 10.53 12.83 1.19
CA VAL A 98 9.46 12.74 0.18
C VAL A 98 9.05 11.29 -0.13
N ARG A 99 9.33 10.32 0.76
CA ARG A 99 8.85 8.95 0.64
C ARG A 99 7.41 8.86 1.14
N LEU A 100 6.55 8.16 0.42
CA LEU A 100 5.18 7.87 0.84
C LEU A 100 5.20 6.94 2.07
N LEU A 101 4.55 7.33 3.16
CA LEU A 101 4.36 6.48 4.33
C LEU A 101 3.12 5.63 4.14
N ARG A 102 3.26 4.29 4.08
CA ARG A 102 2.15 3.37 3.77
C ARG A 102 2.16 2.11 4.63
N TYR A 103 0.96 1.64 4.94
CA TYR A 103 0.74 0.22 5.18
C TYR A 103 0.70 -0.47 3.83
N VAL A 104 1.38 -1.60 3.74
CA VAL A 104 1.51 -2.37 2.50
C VAL A 104 0.88 -3.74 2.69
N TYR A 105 -0.01 -4.11 1.78
CA TYR A 105 -0.68 -5.41 1.83
C TYR A 105 -0.40 -6.22 0.57
N LEU A 106 -0.05 -7.48 0.78
CA LEU A 106 0.05 -8.49 -0.26
C LEU A 106 -0.91 -9.64 0.05
N ASN A 107 -1.86 -9.91 -0.83
CA ASN A 107 -2.86 -10.96 -0.63
C ASN A 107 -3.54 -10.87 0.76
N LYS A 108 -3.97 -9.66 1.14
CA LYS A 108 -4.59 -9.33 2.44
C LYS A 108 -3.66 -9.48 3.67
N LYS A 109 -2.39 -9.84 3.49
CA LYS A 109 -1.41 -9.91 4.58
C LYS A 109 -0.69 -8.58 4.72
N ASP A 110 -0.58 -8.08 5.94
CA ASP A 110 0.14 -6.86 6.30
C ASP A 110 1.66 -7.12 6.24
N VAL A 111 2.33 -6.54 5.24
CA VAL A 111 3.77 -6.67 5.00
C VAL A 111 4.57 -5.97 6.10
N ASN A 112 4.11 -4.79 6.55
CA ASN A 112 4.77 -4.05 7.64
C ASN A 112 4.84 -4.93 8.90
N LEU A 113 3.71 -5.55 9.25
CA LEU A 113 3.65 -6.45 10.40
C LEU A 113 4.50 -7.71 10.21
N GLN A 114 4.61 -8.23 8.98
CA GLN A 114 5.47 -9.38 8.69
C GLN A 114 6.95 -9.06 8.91
N MET A 115 7.42 -7.86 8.53
CA MET A 115 8.78 -7.40 8.80
C MET A 115 9.09 -7.36 10.30
N LEU A 116 8.15 -6.90 11.12
CA LEU A 116 8.30 -6.86 12.58
C LEU A 116 8.28 -8.26 13.19
N LYS A 117 7.32 -9.09 12.81
CA LYS A 117 7.17 -10.48 13.32
C LYS A 117 8.38 -11.37 13.01
N SER A 118 9.01 -11.15 11.87
CA SER A 118 10.18 -11.92 11.46
C SER A 118 11.46 -11.51 12.20
N GLY A 119 11.46 -10.35 12.89
CA GLY A 119 12.64 -9.80 13.54
C GLY A 119 13.68 -9.19 12.60
N TYR A 120 13.35 -9.07 11.29
CA TYR A 120 14.22 -8.40 10.32
C TYR A 120 14.15 -6.87 10.40
N ALA A 121 13.13 -6.32 11.09
CA ALA A 121 12.99 -4.91 11.39
C ALA A 121 12.45 -4.71 12.81
N LYS A 122 12.60 -3.49 13.33
CA LYS A 122 12.03 -3.07 14.62
C LYS A 122 10.90 -2.09 14.41
N PRO A 123 10.01 -1.88 15.41
CA PRO A 123 9.04 -0.81 15.36
C PRO A 123 9.72 0.56 15.38
N TYR A 124 9.26 1.48 14.54
CA TYR A 124 9.64 2.88 14.55
C TYR A 124 8.58 3.69 15.32
N LEU A 125 8.84 3.99 16.59
CA LEU A 125 7.85 4.51 17.54
C LEU A 125 7.97 6.02 17.80
N TYR A 126 8.68 6.78 16.94
CA TYR A 126 8.98 8.21 17.17
C TYR A 126 7.88 9.17 16.68
N PHE A 127 6.76 8.68 16.17
CA PHE A 127 5.58 9.48 15.80
C PHE A 127 4.31 8.64 15.91
N ASP A 128 3.15 9.32 15.99
CA ASP A 128 1.86 8.65 16.09
C ASP A 128 1.37 8.13 14.73
N PHE A 129 0.84 6.91 14.73
CA PHE A 129 0.17 6.26 13.60
C PHE A 129 -0.86 5.24 14.12
N GLU A 130 -1.84 4.89 13.29
CA GLU A 130 -3.01 4.09 13.73
C GLU A 130 -2.63 2.75 14.38
N LYS A 131 -1.63 2.04 13.86
CA LYS A 131 -1.19 0.73 14.37
C LYS A 131 -0.07 0.79 15.40
N LEU A 132 0.24 1.97 15.96
CA LEU A 132 1.33 2.16 16.93
C LEU A 132 1.28 1.15 18.09
N LYS A 133 0.10 0.98 18.71
CA LYS A 133 -0.09 0.05 19.84
C LYS A 133 0.18 -1.41 19.44
N GLN A 134 -0.24 -1.79 18.25
CA GLN A 134 -0.01 -3.14 17.72
C GLN A 134 1.47 -3.39 17.44
N TYR A 135 2.15 -2.43 16.83
CA TYR A 135 3.56 -2.57 16.45
C TYR A 135 4.49 -2.54 17.66
N LYS A 136 4.16 -1.74 18.69
CA LYS A 136 4.92 -1.69 19.94
C LYS A 136 5.08 -3.05 20.63
N TYR A 137 4.20 -4.00 20.38
CA TYR A 137 4.31 -5.37 20.90
C TYR A 137 5.55 -6.12 20.40
N TYR A 138 6.15 -5.68 19.29
CA TYR A 138 7.32 -6.29 18.63
C TYR A 138 8.63 -5.52 18.88
N ASP A 139 8.62 -4.56 19.83
CA ASP A 139 9.80 -3.79 20.23
C ASP A 139 10.76 -4.60 21.12
#